data_8eb3ffec16525fe78ada6802879d4897
#
_entry.id   8eb3ffec16525fe78ada6802879d4897
#
_cell.length_a   1.000
_cell.length_b   1.000
_cell.length_c   1.000
_cell.angle_alpha   90.00
_cell.angle_beta   90.00
_cell.angle_gamma   90.00
#
_symmetry.space_group_name_H-M   'P 1'
#
loop_
_entity.id
_entity.type
_entity.pdbx_description
1 polymer ?
#
loop_
_entity_poly.entity_id
_entity_poly.type
_entity_poly.pdbx_seq_one_letter_code
_entity_poly.pdbx_strand_id
1 'polypeptide(L)'
;MKKTLSKHTTGVGRTTGVGRTTGVGQTMIGTIRADVLAYTAGKDIELDVRLVDADCIGSAAHVTMLAGLPLRPRIFSARAAVRIVNELVRIMHRARRGGFFINLQDQDVHLAVERELTRRLGELGRKTHTGRSRNDQVAVDLRLFAKEQLLATIEEALALGAELLSQARRNRGVPMVGRTHLQPAMPSSIGLWASAYTEDLLDDVRLLKGAYDLNDQCPLGSAAGYGVPLPLDRQQVSDLLGFRRPIHNVLHAGNSRGKLESIILAALSQVMITLSRLAEDLMLFTMPEFDYFGLPSDMCTGSSIMPQKNNPDVLELVRARTSRVMACTQAVMDIIKGLPSGYNRDLQEAKEPFMLGLTMTRASLRIMALLVAGLKVNREALQRGFTPAVFAADHALSMVARGMPFRDAYHYVKKHPDEFGGLDPARAIALKTHVGATAGLDFADMARQLAAERAFVSAGKRRFFKAISRLLRVPYPIGT
;
A
#
# COMPACT_ATOMS: atom_id res chain seq x y z
N MET A 1 -78.87 -18.24 -21.28
CA MET A 1 -77.76 -19.21 -21.34
C MET A 1 -76.78 -18.84 -20.22
N LYS A 2 -76.76 -19.72 -19.21
CA LYS A 2 -75.90 -19.58 -18.00
C LYS A 2 -74.48 -20.03 -18.36
N LYS A 3 -73.43 -19.25 -18.03
CA LYS A 3 -72.06 -19.74 -17.88
C LYS A 3 -71.51 -19.34 -16.51
N THR A 4 -71.24 -20.39 -15.79
CA THR A 4 -70.68 -20.47 -14.45
C THR A 4 -69.28 -19.85 -14.39
N LEU A 5 -69.04 -18.94 -13.46
CA LEU A 5 -67.73 -18.45 -13.06
C LEU A 5 -67.22 -19.25 -11.86
N SER A 6 -66.14 -19.97 -12.10
CA SER A 6 -65.38 -20.71 -11.08
C SER A 6 -64.58 -19.73 -10.20
N LYS A 7 -64.81 -19.79 -8.89
CA LYS A 7 -64.02 -19.10 -7.87
C LYS A 7 -62.71 -19.84 -7.65
N HIS A 8 -61.60 -19.23 -8.00
CA HIS A 8 -60.27 -19.62 -7.49
C HIS A 8 -60.02 -18.86 -6.18
N THR A 9 -60.11 -19.56 -5.09
CA THR A 9 -59.63 -19.15 -3.79
C THR A 9 -58.10 -19.38 -3.73
N THR A 10 -57.33 -18.29 -3.78
CA THR A 10 -55.92 -18.32 -3.45
C THR A 10 -55.76 -18.41 -1.94
N GLY A 11 -55.37 -19.57 -1.45
CA GLY A 11 -54.99 -19.77 -0.07
C GLY A 11 -53.65 -19.08 0.21
N VAL A 12 -53.67 -18.01 1.03
CA VAL A 12 -52.49 -17.43 1.64
C VAL A 12 -52.06 -18.38 2.76
N GLY A 13 -51.07 -19.22 2.45
CA GLY A 13 -50.38 -20.05 3.42
C GLY A 13 -49.64 -19.16 4.44
N ARG A 14 -50.10 -19.14 5.65
CA ARG A 14 -49.35 -18.61 6.82
C ARG A 14 -48.15 -19.50 7.02
N THR A 15 -46.96 -19.04 6.59
CA THR A 15 -45.68 -19.61 7.00
C THR A 15 -45.34 -19.09 8.41
N THR A 16 -45.91 -19.71 9.45
CA THR A 16 -45.38 -19.67 10.79
C THR A 16 -44.28 -20.72 10.92
N GLY A 17 -43.10 -20.37 10.51
CA GLY A 17 -41.90 -21.17 10.69
C GLY A 17 -40.74 -20.26 11.04
N VAL A 18 -40.78 -19.64 12.22
CA VAL A 18 -39.56 -19.12 12.85
C VAL A 18 -38.75 -20.35 13.25
N GLY A 19 -37.88 -20.81 12.36
CA GLY A 19 -36.92 -21.85 12.66
C GLY A 19 -36.14 -21.42 13.90
N ARG A 20 -36.17 -22.25 14.94
CA ARG A 20 -35.28 -22.15 16.09
C ARG A 20 -33.86 -22.27 15.56
N THR A 21 -33.16 -21.13 15.43
CA THR A 21 -31.72 -21.09 15.15
C THR A 21 -31.04 -21.76 16.35
N THR A 22 -30.50 -22.95 16.14
CA THR A 22 -29.66 -23.63 17.13
C THR A 22 -28.45 -22.72 17.39
N GLY A 23 -28.21 -22.37 18.65
CA GLY A 23 -27.09 -21.53 19.04
C GLY A 23 -25.76 -22.16 18.68
N VAL A 24 -24.90 -21.39 18.01
CA VAL A 24 -23.61 -21.82 17.53
C VAL A 24 -22.53 -20.93 18.14
N GLY A 25 -22.09 -21.26 19.32
CA GLY A 25 -21.03 -20.58 20.05
C GLY A 25 -21.41 -20.33 21.50
N GLN A 26 -20.50 -20.65 22.41
CA GLN A 26 -20.65 -20.33 23.83
C GLN A 26 -19.87 -19.07 24.16
N THR A 27 -20.55 -18.08 24.75
CA THR A 27 -19.92 -16.92 25.38
C THR A 27 -20.05 -17.05 26.91
N MET A 28 -19.32 -16.23 27.67
CA MET A 28 -19.46 -16.16 29.14
C MET A 28 -20.88 -15.80 29.61
N ILE A 29 -21.70 -15.19 28.76
CA ILE A 29 -23.07 -14.78 29.04
C ILE A 29 -24.13 -15.66 28.36
N GLY A 30 -23.72 -16.74 27.68
CA GLY A 30 -24.62 -17.72 27.06
C GLY A 30 -24.31 -18.05 25.61
N THR A 31 -25.28 -18.68 24.95
CA THR A 31 -25.16 -19.09 23.55
C THR A 31 -25.52 -17.93 22.62
N ILE A 32 -24.61 -17.59 21.72
CA ILE A 32 -24.82 -16.55 20.72
C ILE A 32 -25.68 -17.10 19.55
N ARG A 33 -26.58 -16.31 19.01
CA ARG A 33 -27.37 -16.67 17.81
C ARG A 33 -26.44 -16.72 16.59
N ALA A 34 -26.71 -17.64 15.67
CA ALA A 34 -25.87 -17.84 14.47
C ALA A 34 -25.83 -16.60 13.56
N ASP A 35 -26.97 -15.89 13.40
CA ASP A 35 -27.05 -14.66 12.62
C ASP A 35 -26.24 -13.50 13.25
N VAL A 36 -26.25 -13.38 14.58
CA VAL A 36 -25.44 -12.39 15.30
C VAL A 36 -23.96 -12.72 15.19
N LEU A 37 -23.61 -14.01 15.28
CA LEU A 37 -22.22 -14.46 15.12
C LEU A 37 -21.70 -14.15 13.71
N ALA A 38 -22.50 -14.47 12.68
CA ALA A 38 -22.15 -14.19 11.30
C ALA A 38 -21.98 -12.68 11.04
N TYR A 39 -22.93 -11.87 11.54
CA TYR A 39 -22.86 -10.41 11.41
C TYR A 39 -21.64 -9.82 12.10
N THR A 40 -21.30 -10.30 13.30
CA THR A 40 -20.19 -9.76 14.09
C THR A 40 -18.82 -10.29 13.68
N ALA A 41 -18.73 -11.48 13.08
CA ALA A 41 -17.49 -11.96 12.46
C ALA A 41 -17.21 -11.22 11.14
N GLY A 42 -18.26 -10.90 10.39
CA GLY A 42 -18.15 -10.14 9.15
C GLY A 42 -17.14 -10.74 8.17
N LYS A 43 -16.27 -9.91 7.61
CA LYS A 43 -15.20 -10.31 6.70
C LYS A 43 -13.91 -10.77 7.37
N ASP A 44 -13.83 -10.75 8.71
CA ASP A 44 -12.60 -11.12 9.41
C ASP A 44 -12.15 -12.56 9.09
N ILE A 45 -13.11 -13.47 8.88
CA ILE A 45 -12.82 -14.86 8.49
C ILE A 45 -11.97 -14.93 7.20
N GLU A 46 -12.26 -14.07 6.23
CA GLU A 46 -11.54 -14.02 4.94
C GLU A 46 -10.24 -13.21 5.03
N LEU A 47 -10.30 -12.06 5.70
CA LEU A 47 -9.18 -11.12 5.79
C LEU A 47 -8.06 -11.66 6.70
N ASP A 48 -8.42 -12.29 7.80
CA ASP A 48 -7.50 -12.74 8.82
C ASP A 48 -6.62 -13.93 8.38
N VAL A 49 -6.99 -14.63 7.32
CA VAL A 49 -6.09 -15.62 6.69
C VAL A 49 -4.74 -14.98 6.33
N ARG A 50 -4.73 -13.69 5.99
CA ARG A 50 -3.52 -12.90 5.69
C ARG A 50 -2.71 -12.54 6.93
N LEU A 51 -3.28 -12.66 8.13
CA LEU A 51 -2.66 -12.32 9.41
C LEU A 51 -2.13 -13.55 10.17
N VAL A 52 -2.32 -14.77 9.66
CA VAL A 52 -1.90 -16.01 10.36
C VAL A 52 -0.42 -15.99 10.74
N ASP A 53 0.45 -15.55 9.83
CA ASP A 53 1.87 -15.45 10.15
C ASP A 53 2.13 -14.41 11.25
N ALA A 54 1.47 -13.26 11.21
CA ALA A 54 1.62 -12.20 12.20
C ALA A 54 1.13 -12.65 13.60
N ASP A 55 -0.04 -13.32 13.68
CA ASP A 55 -0.56 -13.84 14.94
C ASP A 55 0.35 -14.94 15.52
N CYS A 56 0.82 -15.86 14.69
CA CYS A 56 1.77 -16.88 15.12
C CYS A 56 3.08 -16.28 15.65
N ILE A 57 3.61 -15.25 14.97
CA ILE A 57 4.82 -14.54 15.38
C ILE A 57 4.60 -13.78 16.69
N GLY A 58 3.50 -13.04 16.82
CA GLY A 58 3.10 -12.34 18.04
C GLY A 58 2.93 -13.30 19.21
N SER A 59 2.25 -14.43 18.98
CA SER A 59 2.06 -15.49 19.97
C SER A 59 3.38 -16.16 20.39
N ALA A 60 4.32 -16.37 19.46
CA ALA A 60 5.64 -16.91 19.76
C ALA A 60 6.45 -15.98 20.69
N ALA A 61 6.43 -14.68 20.42
CA ALA A 61 7.11 -13.68 21.26
C ALA A 61 6.48 -13.62 22.66
N HIS A 62 5.16 -13.62 22.73
CA HIS A 62 4.43 -13.58 24.00
C HIS A 62 4.72 -14.82 24.88
N VAL A 63 4.62 -16.02 24.32
CA VAL A 63 4.92 -17.27 25.04
C VAL A 63 6.38 -17.34 25.51
N THR A 64 7.30 -16.82 24.68
CA THR A 64 8.72 -16.74 25.04
C THR A 64 8.93 -15.81 26.23
N MET A 65 8.28 -14.65 26.26
CA MET A 65 8.30 -13.71 27.39
C MET A 65 7.68 -14.34 28.63
N LEU A 66 6.49 -14.99 28.55
CA LEU A 66 5.82 -15.62 29.67
C LEU A 66 6.68 -16.71 30.34
N ALA A 67 7.47 -17.44 29.55
CA ALA A 67 8.38 -18.44 30.07
C ALA A 67 9.56 -17.86 30.88
N GLY A 68 9.90 -16.59 30.63
CA GLY A 68 10.95 -15.84 31.31
C GLY A 68 10.49 -15.10 32.56
N LEU A 69 9.18 -15.01 32.84
CA LEU A 69 8.67 -14.25 33.98
C LEU A 69 9.12 -14.83 35.32
N PRO A 70 9.44 -13.96 36.31
CA PRO A 70 9.90 -14.38 37.62
C PRO A 70 8.75 -14.87 38.53
N LEU A 71 7.85 -15.70 37.98
CA LEU A 71 6.70 -16.26 38.69
C LEU A 71 7.00 -17.67 39.26
N ARG A 72 6.37 -17.97 40.38
CA ARG A 72 6.41 -19.29 40.96
C ARG A 72 4.99 -19.72 41.43
N PRO A 73 4.42 -20.76 40.83
CA PRO A 73 4.97 -21.59 39.74
C PRO A 73 5.09 -20.83 38.43
N ARG A 74 6.01 -21.21 37.54
CA ARG A 74 6.16 -20.65 36.20
C ARG A 74 4.92 -20.98 35.35
N ILE A 75 4.51 -20.03 34.47
CA ILE A 75 3.43 -20.25 33.51
C ILE A 75 3.86 -21.33 32.49
N PHE A 76 5.08 -21.20 31.96
CA PHE A 76 5.70 -22.16 31.04
C PHE A 76 7.13 -22.53 31.51
N SER A 77 7.54 -23.75 31.30
CA SER A 77 8.96 -24.09 31.24
C SER A 77 9.56 -23.66 29.90
N ALA A 78 10.87 -23.44 29.81
CA ALA A 78 11.54 -23.12 28.54
C ALA A 78 11.26 -24.19 27.46
N ARG A 79 11.23 -25.50 27.86
CA ARG A 79 10.90 -26.60 26.94
C ARG A 79 9.45 -26.51 26.42
N ALA A 80 8.50 -26.11 27.26
CA ALA A 80 7.10 -25.93 26.88
C ALA A 80 6.95 -24.80 25.89
N ALA A 81 7.63 -23.64 26.12
CA ALA A 81 7.63 -22.52 25.20
C ALA A 81 8.14 -22.91 23.80
N VAL A 82 9.26 -23.65 23.74
CA VAL A 82 9.81 -24.16 22.47
C VAL A 82 8.81 -25.07 21.74
N ARG A 83 8.09 -25.95 22.47
CA ARG A 83 7.06 -26.80 21.86
C ARG A 83 5.92 -25.97 21.23
N ILE A 84 5.50 -24.91 21.92
CA ILE A 84 4.44 -24.02 21.41
C ILE A 84 4.95 -23.27 20.14
N VAL A 85 6.16 -22.70 20.18
CA VAL A 85 6.77 -22.02 19.02
C VAL A 85 6.86 -22.96 17.81
N ASN A 86 7.30 -24.20 18.02
CA ASN A 86 7.36 -25.18 16.92
C ASN A 86 5.98 -25.50 16.35
N GLU A 87 4.91 -25.52 17.14
CA GLU A 87 3.56 -25.75 16.64
C GLU A 87 3.04 -24.51 15.89
N LEU A 88 3.36 -23.29 16.36
CA LEU A 88 3.06 -22.05 15.62
C LEU A 88 3.72 -22.04 14.24
N VAL A 89 4.99 -22.44 14.15
CA VAL A 89 5.69 -22.59 12.84
C VAL A 89 4.98 -23.61 11.94
N ARG A 90 4.48 -24.72 12.49
CA ARG A 90 3.70 -25.70 11.70
C ARG A 90 2.39 -25.11 11.20
N ILE A 91 1.70 -24.28 12.02
CA ILE A 91 0.50 -23.57 11.60
C ILE A 91 0.81 -22.63 10.43
N MET A 92 1.90 -21.86 10.50
CA MET A 92 2.34 -20.97 9.42
C MET A 92 2.62 -21.75 8.12
N HIS A 93 3.36 -22.85 8.17
CA HIS A 93 3.59 -23.69 7.01
C HIS A 93 2.30 -24.25 6.41
N ARG A 94 1.35 -24.67 7.26
CA ARG A 94 0.06 -25.19 6.81
C ARG A 94 -0.78 -24.10 6.16
N ALA A 95 -0.80 -22.89 6.74
CA ALA A 95 -1.53 -21.75 6.19
C ALA A 95 -1.03 -21.36 4.80
N ARG A 96 0.29 -21.31 4.61
CA ARG A 96 0.91 -21.00 3.30
C ARG A 96 0.60 -22.04 2.22
N ARG A 97 0.29 -23.28 2.61
CA ARG A 97 -0.15 -24.34 1.69
C ARG A 97 -1.67 -24.41 1.52
N GLY A 98 -2.42 -23.42 2.03
CA GLY A 98 -3.89 -23.39 1.96
C GLY A 98 -4.59 -24.38 2.87
N GLY A 99 -3.89 -24.97 3.84
CA GLY A 99 -4.43 -25.98 4.76
C GLY A 99 -4.85 -25.46 6.14
N PHE A 100 -4.91 -24.16 6.34
CA PHE A 100 -5.41 -23.55 7.58
C PHE A 100 -6.69 -22.76 7.29
N PHE A 101 -7.73 -23.01 8.07
CA PHE A 101 -9.04 -22.42 7.91
C PHE A 101 -9.49 -21.73 9.18
N ILE A 102 -10.11 -20.57 9.04
CA ILE A 102 -10.80 -19.84 10.10
C ILE A 102 -12.28 -20.13 9.93
N ASN A 103 -12.90 -20.77 10.90
CA ASN A 103 -14.32 -21.09 10.87
C ASN A 103 -15.14 -19.97 11.52
N LEU A 104 -16.45 -19.93 11.24
CA LEU A 104 -17.36 -18.95 11.84
C LEU A 104 -17.30 -18.97 13.38
N GLN A 105 -17.14 -20.17 13.99
CA GLN A 105 -17.02 -20.32 15.44
C GLN A 105 -15.74 -19.69 16.00
N ASP A 106 -14.68 -19.63 15.19
CA ASP A 106 -13.42 -18.98 15.58
C ASP A 106 -13.55 -17.45 15.58
N GLN A 107 -14.40 -16.90 14.71
CA GLN A 107 -14.62 -15.45 14.50
C GLN A 107 -13.42 -14.71 13.91
N ASP A 108 -12.19 -15.09 14.25
CA ASP A 108 -10.94 -14.46 13.81
C ASP A 108 -9.76 -15.44 13.85
N VAL A 109 -8.59 -14.95 13.45
CA VAL A 109 -7.33 -15.72 13.44
C VAL A 109 -6.90 -16.12 14.84
N HIS A 110 -7.15 -15.29 15.86
CA HIS A 110 -6.67 -15.53 17.22
C HIS A 110 -7.28 -16.79 17.82
N LEU A 111 -8.62 -16.94 17.74
CA LEU A 111 -9.30 -18.13 18.20
C LEU A 111 -8.99 -19.35 17.34
N ALA A 112 -8.79 -19.19 16.04
CA ALA A 112 -8.41 -20.29 15.15
C ALA A 112 -7.01 -20.85 15.52
N VAL A 113 -6.03 -19.99 15.79
CA VAL A 113 -4.68 -20.39 16.23
C VAL A 113 -4.73 -21.02 17.62
N GLU A 114 -5.47 -20.43 18.58
CA GLU A 114 -5.65 -20.98 19.91
C GLU A 114 -6.32 -22.36 19.90
N ARG A 115 -7.35 -22.56 19.07
CA ARG A 115 -8.00 -23.86 18.85
C ARG A 115 -6.99 -24.91 18.37
N GLU A 116 -6.16 -24.57 17.37
CA GLU A 116 -5.15 -25.50 16.85
C GLU A 116 -4.08 -25.82 17.89
N LEU A 117 -3.60 -24.82 18.62
CA LEU A 117 -2.64 -25.04 19.72
C LEU A 117 -3.25 -25.94 20.83
N THR A 118 -4.50 -25.68 21.21
CA THR A 118 -5.21 -26.45 22.24
C THR A 118 -5.44 -27.89 21.77
N ARG A 119 -5.83 -28.10 20.52
CA ARG A 119 -6.02 -29.42 19.93
C ARG A 119 -4.73 -30.25 19.95
N ARG A 120 -3.57 -29.62 19.70
CA ARG A 120 -2.26 -30.30 19.60
C ARG A 120 -1.52 -30.42 20.90
N LEU A 121 -1.66 -29.41 21.77
CA LEU A 121 -0.84 -29.27 22.97
C LEU A 121 -1.64 -29.31 24.29
N GLY A 122 -2.98 -29.45 24.19
CA GLY A 122 -3.85 -29.55 25.38
C GLY A 122 -3.75 -28.31 26.28
N GLU A 123 -3.46 -28.51 27.55
CA GLU A 123 -3.37 -27.45 28.55
C GLU A 123 -2.34 -26.34 28.17
N LEU A 124 -1.23 -26.72 27.54
CA LEU A 124 -0.23 -25.74 27.09
C LEU A 124 -0.82 -24.77 26.08
N GLY A 125 -1.68 -25.23 25.16
CA GLY A 125 -2.38 -24.36 24.20
C GLY A 125 -3.28 -23.37 24.91
N ARG A 126 -4.09 -23.81 25.88
CA ARG A 126 -5.00 -22.90 26.64
C ARG A 126 -4.27 -21.85 27.47
N LYS A 127 -3.04 -22.09 27.90
CA LYS A 127 -2.24 -21.11 28.64
C LYS A 127 -1.64 -20.00 27.76
N THR A 128 -1.66 -20.12 26.44
CA THR A 128 -1.02 -19.15 25.54
C THR A 128 -1.66 -17.77 25.57
N HIS A 129 -2.93 -17.69 25.96
CA HIS A 129 -3.66 -16.43 26.08
C HIS A 129 -3.40 -15.66 27.40
N THR A 130 -2.65 -16.24 28.35
CA THR A 130 -2.39 -15.63 29.67
C THR A 130 -1.86 -14.20 29.55
N GLY A 131 -2.56 -13.23 30.15
CA GLY A 131 -2.15 -11.82 30.18
C GLY A 131 -2.33 -11.07 28.86
N ARG A 132 -3.02 -11.63 27.88
CA ARG A 132 -3.38 -10.98 26.61
C ARG A 132 -4.86 -10.64 26.52
N SER A 133 -5.18 -9.78 25.55
CA SER A 133 -6.51 -9.58 25.02
C SER A 133 -6.47 -9.74 23.49
N ARG A 134 -7.61 -10.08 22.87
CA ARG A 134 -7.73 -9.99 21.39
C ARG A 134 -7.38 -8.60 20.88
N ASN A 135 -7.55 -7.56 21.70
CA ASN A 135 -7.27 -6.18 21.33
C ASN A 135 -5.78 -5.91 21.07
N ASP A 136 -4.88 -6.40 21.92
CA ASP A 136 -3.44 -6.22 21.69
C ASP A 136 -2.87 -7.24 20.69
N GLN A 137 -3.52 -8.40 20.54
CA GLN A 137 -3.20 -9.36 19.48
C GLN A 137 -3.45 -8.78 18.10
N VAL A 138 -4.67 -8.34 17.79
CA VAL A 138 -4.97 -7.76 16.48
C VAL A 138 -4.16 -6.48 16.22
N ALA A 139 -3.84 -5.70 17.26
CA ALA A 139 -3.00 -4.52 17.12
C ALA A 139 -1.57 -4.88 16.69
N VAL A 140 -0.97 -5.91 17.27
CA VAL A 140 0.38 -6.35 16.88
C VAL A 140 0.38 -7.01 15.51
N ASP A 141 -0.64 -7.78 15.19
CA ASP A 141 -0.75 -8.46 13.89
C ASP A 141 -0.80 -7.45 12.74
N LEU A 142 -1.65 -6.42 12.87
CA LEU A 142 -1.75 -5.36 11.86
C LEU A 142 -0.44 -4.58 11.73
N ARG A 143 0.29 -4.34 12.84
CA ARG A 143 1.58 -3.66 12.78
C ARG A 143 2.70 -4.52 12.19
N LEU A 144 2.75 -5.82 12.47
CA LEU A 144 3.69 -6.76 11.84
C LEU A 144 3.40 -6.88 10.34
N PHE A 145 2.13 -7.06 9.98
CA PHE A 145 1.68 -7.07 8.60
C PHE A 145 2.04 -5.75 7.88
N ALA A 146 1.69 -4.60 8.46
CA ALA A 146 1.99 -3.29 7.90
C ALA A 146 3.50 -3.06 7.72
N LYS A 147 4.32 -3.50 8.68
CA LYS A 147 5.78 -3.38 8.63
C LYS A 147 6.38 -4.04 7.41
N GLU A 148 5.93 -5.25 7.11
CA GLU A 148 6.36 -6.00 5.93
C GLU A 148 5.84 -5.37 4.63
N GLN A 149 4.54 -5.01 4.60
CA GLN A 149 3.91 -4.39 3.44
C GLN A 149 4.52 -3.03 3.10
N LEU A 150 4.82 -2.18 4.08
CA LEU A 150 5.44 -0.87 3.87
C LEU A 150 6.85 -0.99 3.30
N LEU A 151 7.69 -1.88 3.84
CA LEU A 151 9.02 -2.12 3.29
C LEU A 151 8.97 -2.60 1.84
N ALA A 152 8.00 -3.45 1.50
CA ALA A 152 7.79 -3.91 0.13
C ALA A 152 7.23 -2.79 -0.77
N THR A 153 6.32 -1.95 -0.27
CA THR A 153 5.78 -0.81 -1.04
C THR A 153 6.86 0.20 -1.37
N ILE A 154 7.73 0.54 -0.39
CA ILE A 154 8.86 1.44 -0.61
C ILE A 154 9.80 0.86 -1.67
N GLU A 155 10.12 -0.43 -1.60
CA GLU A 155 10.97 -1.11 -2.59
C GLU A 155 10.37 -1.06 -3.99
N GLU A 156 9.05 -1.27 -4.13
CA GLU A 156 8.31 -1.21 -5.39
C GLU A 156 8.26 0.23 -5.96
N ALA A 157 8.10 1.25 -5.10
CA ALA A 157 8.17 2.66 -5.50
C ALA A 157 9.58 3.04 -6.00
N LEU A 158 10.62 2.59 -5.28
CA LEU A 158 12.01 2.79 -5.69
C LEU A 158 12.36 2.04 -6.99
N ALA A 159 11.73 0.91 -7.27
CA ALA A 159 11.89 0.20 -8.53
C ALA A 159 11.33 1.03 -9.70
N LEU A 160 10.11 1.55 -9.57
CA LEU A 160 9.53 2.45 -10.58
C LEU A 160 10.36 3.72 -10.76
N GLY A 161 10.79 4.37 -9.66
CA GLY A 161 11.65 5.55 -9.71
C GLY A 161 12.97 5.28 -10.45
N ALA A 162 13.53 4.09 -10.31
CA ALA A 162 14.74 3.69 -11.05
C ALA A 162 14.49 3.50 -12.56
N GLU A 163 13.34 2.94 -12.95
CA GLU A 163 12.97 2.83 -14.37
C GLU A 163 12.74 4.20 -15.00
N LEU A 164 12.06 5.12 -14.30
CA LEU A 164 11.88 6.50 -14.75
C LEU A 164 13.22 7.23 -14.89
N LEU A 165 14.12 7.10 -13.92
CA LEU A 165 15.46 7.67 -13.99
C LEU A 165 16.28 7.06 -15.14
N SER A 166 16.10 5.76 -15.41
CA SER A 166 16.74 5.08 -16.57
C SER A 166 16.23 5.66 -17.90
N GLN A 167 14.91 5.87 -18.03
CA GLN A 167 14.33 6.54 -19.19
C GLN A 167 14.85 7.98 -19.33
N ALA A 168 14.90 8.73 -18.24
CA ALA A 168 15.42 10.10 -18.21
C ALA A 168 16.86 10.16 -18.72
N ARG A 169 17.73 9.29 -18.24
CA ARG A 169 19.16 9.24 -18.64
C ARG A 169 19.36 8.86 -20.10
N ARG A 170 18.68 7.81 -20.56
CA ARG A 170 18.79 7.33 -21.96
C ARG A 170 18.30 8.39 -22.96
N ASN A 171 17.32 9.19 -22.57
CA ASN A 171 16.66 10.16 -23.43
C ASN A 171 16.88 11.62 -22.99
N ARG A 172 17.93 11.92 -22.22
CA ARG A 172 18.21 13.25 -21.67
C ARG A 172 18.22 14.37 -22.70
N GLY A 173 18.75 14.09 -23.87
CA GLY A 173 18.88 15.03 -24.98
C GLY A 173 17.79 14.90 -26.06
N VAL A 174 16.72 14.11 -25.80
CA VAL A 174 15.60 13.99 -26.74
C VAL A 174 14.62 15.12 -26.47
N PRO A 175 14.44 16.07 -27.41
CA PRO A 175 13.54 17.17 -27.24
C PRO A 175 12.08 16.70 -27.17
N MET A 176 11.29 17.38 -26.37
CA MET A 176 9.86 17.20 -26.20
C MET A 176 9.23 18.56 -25.97
N VAL A 177 8.08 18.84 -26.57
CA VAL A 177 7.36 20.09 -26.30
C VAL A 177 6.77 20.05 -24.89
N GLY A 178 7.24 20.96 -24.04
CA GLY A 178 6.63 21.20 -22.73
C GLY A 178 5.26 21.85 -22.90
N ARG A 179 4.30 21.49 -22.06
CA ARG A 179 2.92 21.97 -22.12
C ARG A 179 2.48 22.58 -20.80
N THR A 180 1.65 23.62 -20.92
CA THR A 180 0.88 24.18 -19.81
C THR A 180 -0.57 24.36 -20.30
N HIS A 181 -1.55 24.07 -19.47
CA HIS A 181 -2.97 24.08 -19.88
C HIS A 181 -3.26 23.20 -21.11
N LEU A 182 -2.51 22.09 -21.25
CA LEU A 182 -2.47 21.22 -22.42
C LEU A 182 -2.00 21.89 -23.72
N GLN A 183 -1.67 23.18 -23.70
CA GLN A 183 -1.17 23.91 -24.85
C GLN A 183 0.35 23.81 -24.98
N PRO A 184 0.90 23.81 -26.21
CA PRO A 184 2.34 23.91 -26.42
C PRO A 184 2.90 25.16 -25.73
N ALA A 185 3.98 25.01 -24.98
CA ALA A 185 4.55 26.08 -24.17
C ALA A 185 6.00 26.41 -24.55
N MET A 186 6.92 25.53 -24.20
CA MET A 186 8.37 25.77 -24.35
C MET A 186 9.11 24.46 -24.70
N PRO A 187 10.34 24.57 -25.29
CA PRO A 187 11.20 23.40 -25.45
C PRO A 187 11.56 22.76 -24.11
N SER A 188 11.32 21.46 -24.02
CA SER A 188 11.60 20.58 -22.90
C SER A 188 12.29 19.30 -23.39
N SER A 189 12.46 18.29 -22.53
CA SER A 189 13.03 17.00 -22.89
C SER A 189 12.35 15.86 -22.16
N ILE A 190 12.45 14.64 -22.70
CA ILE A 190 12.05 13.42 -22.00
C ILE A 190 12.83 13.28 -20.68
N GLY A 191 14.10 13.69 -20.67
CA GLY A 191 14.90 13.70 -19.45
C GLY A 191 14.28 14.51 -18.33
N LEU A 192 13.78 15.72 -18.62
CA LEU A 192 13.11 16.59 -17.67
C LEU A 192 11.78 15.97 -17.22
N TRP A 193 10.97 15.49 -18.16
CA TRP A 193 9.66 14.89 -17.86
C TRP A 193 9.77 13.64 -16.97
N ALA A 194 10.61 12.68 -17.33
CA ALA A 194 10.71 11.42 -16.59
C ALA A 194 11.37 11.59 -15.22
N SER A 195 12.37 12.51 -15.11
CA SER A 195 13.02 12.76 -13.81
C SER A 195 12.12 13.48 -12.82
N ALA A 196 11.15 14.29 -13.27
CA ALA A 196 10.18 14.91 -12.38
C ALA A 196 9.38 13.85 -11.61
N TYR A 197 8.91 12.80 -12.27
CA TYR A 197 8.23 11.68 -11.60
C TYR A 197 9.17 10.84 -10.71
N THR A 198 10.47 10.83 -10.98
CA THR A 198 11.45 10.23 -10.06
C THR A 198 11.52 11.00 -8.75
N GLU A 199 11.51 12.33 -8.79
CA GLU A 199 11.49 13.19 -7.61
C GLU A 199 10.17 13.07 -6.85
N ASP A 200 9.02 13.08 -7.53
CA ASP A 200 7.70 12.84 -6.91
C ASP A 200 7.70 11.52 -6.12
N LEU A 201 8.21 10.42 -6.69
CA LEU A 201 8.31 9.14 -6.00
C LEU A 201 9.29 9.13 -4.83
N LEU A 202 10.38 9.89 -4.89
CA LEU A 202 11.28 10.07 -3.74
C LEU A 202 10.60 10.79 -2.58
N ASP A 203 9.76 11.78 -2.87
CA ASP A 203 8.95 12.45 -1.85
C ASP A 203 7.88 11.51 -1.26
N ASP A 204 7.20 10.72 -2.10
CA ASP A 204 6.28 9.68 -1.66
C ASP A 204 6.95 8.65 -0.74
N VAL A 205 8.19 8.24 -1.06
CA VAL A 205 8.99 7.34 -0.21
C VAL A 205 9.26 7.96 1.15
N ARG A 206 9.50 9.27 1.25
CA ARG A 206 9.67 9.96 2.55
C ARG A 206 8.41 9.88 3.40
N LEU A 207 7.23 10.03 2.79
CA LEU A 207 5.94 9.86 3.49
C LEU A 207 5.74 8.42 3.96
N LEU A 208 6.02 7.43 3.11
CA LEU A 208 5.95 6.01 3.48
C LEU A 208 6.92 5.65 4.62
N LYS A 209 8.13 6.23 4.64
CA LYS A 209 9.09 6.07 5.75
C LYS A 209 8.56 6.67 7.05
N GLY A 210 7.95 7.86 7.00
CA GLY A 210 7.29 8.45 8.16
C GLY A 210 6.19 7.55 8.72
N ALA A 211 5.36 6.97 7.85
CA ALA A 211 4.35 6.00 8.24
C ALA A 211 4.97 4.71 8.83
N TYR A 212 6.07 4.22 8.23
CA TYR A 212 6.82 3.08 8.76
C TYR A 212 7.37 3.35 10.16
N ASP A 213 7.95 4.51 10.41
CA ASP A 213 8.50 4.88 11.73
C ASP A 213 7.42 4.95 12.82
N LEU A 214 6.23 5.44 12.48
CA LEU A 214 5.07 5.43 13.37
C LEU A 214 4.57 4.01 13.63
N ASN A 215 4.63 3.14 12.63
CA ASN A 215 4.26 1.74 12.74
C ASN A 215 5.26 0.91 13.56
N ASP A 216 6.54 1.29 13.60
CA ASP A 216 7.63 0.51 14.20
C ASP A 216 7.66 0.61 15.73
N GLN A 217 6.50 0.38 16.36
CA GLN A 217 6.29 0.38 17.80
C GLN A 217 5.40 -0.80 18.20
N CYS A 218 5.83 -1.60 19.17
CA CYS A 218 5.15 -2.82 19.62
C CYS A 218 3.96 -2.53 20.55
N PRO A 219 2.72 -2.90 20.22
CA PRO A 219 1.57 -2.76 21.10
C PRO A 219 1.38 -3.94 22.06
N LEU A 220 1.96 -5.11 21.77
CA LEU A 220 1.68 -6.36 22.49
C LEU A 220 2.06 -6.25 23.97
N GLY A 221 1.23 -6.86 24.82
CA GLY A 221 1.31 -6.75 26.27
C GLY A 221 0.58 -5.54 26.84
N SER A 222 -0.19 -4.79 26.02
CA SER A 222 -1.13 -3.78 26.51
C SER A 222 -2.45 -4.37 27.01
N ALA A 223 -2.69 -5.64 26.74
CA ALA A 223 -3.92 -6.37 27.05
C ALA A 223 -5.16 -5.61 26.50
N ALA A 224 -6.16 -5.36 27.32
CA ALA A 224 -7.35 -4.60 26.94
C ALA A 224 -7.13 -3.07 26.94
N GLY A 225 -5.90 -2.60 27.07
CA GLY A 225 -5.56 -1.17 27.07
C GLY A 225 -5.35 -0.57 28.48
N TYR A 226 -5.43 -1.39 29.53
CA TYR A 226 -5.30 -0.94 30.92
C TYR A 226 -4.21 -1.70 31.71
N GLY A 227 -3.48 -2.57 31.04
CA GLY A 227 -2.47 -3.41 31.65
C GLY A 227 -3.05 -4.62 32.38
N VAL A 228 -2.17 -5.42 33.00
CA VAL A 228 -2.53 -6.60 33.79
C VAL A 228 -1.62 -6.69 35.02
N PRO A 229 -2.06 -7.32 36.14
CA PRO A 229 -1.27 -7.46 37.36
C PRO A 229 -0.23 -8.61 37.24
N LEU A 230 0.51 -8.63 36.12
CA LEU A 230 1.61 -9.54 35.84
C LEU A 230 2.83 -8.71 35.40
N PRO A 231 4.06 -9.10 35.78
CA PRO A 231 5.28 -8.36 35.43
C PRO A 231 5.69 -8.64 33.95
N LEU A 232 4.82 -8.29 32.97
CA LEU A 232 5.09 -8.54 31.57
C LEU A 232 6.29 -7.73 31.08
N ASP A 233 7.26 -8.39 30.47
CA ASP A 233 8.40 -7.73 29.83
C ASP A 233 8.07 -7.33 28.38
N ARG A 234 7.44 -6.15 28.23
CA ARG A 234 7.06 -5.60 26.94
C ARG A 234 8.26 -5.16 26.09
N GLN A 235 9.40 -4.83 26.73
CA GLN A 235 10.63 -4.52 26.01
C GLN A 235 11.15 -5.79 25.32
N GLN A 236 11.25 -6.90 26.06
CA GLN A 236 11.63 -8.20 25.48
C GLN A 236 10.74 -8.59 24.31
N VAL A 237 9.42 -8.42 24.44
CA VAL A 237 8.47 -8.72 23.35
C VAL A 237 8.76 -7.84 22.12
N SER A 238 8.98 -6.55 22.31
CA SER A 238 9.33 -5.61 21.25
C SER A 238 10.61 -6.02 20.51
N ASP A 239 11.64 -6.40 21.25
CA ASP A 239 12.94 -6.82 20.70
C ASP A 239 12.83 -8.15 19.92
N LEU A 240 12.08 -9.12 20.46
CA LEU A 240 11.81 -10.40 19.80
C LEU A 240 11.07 -10.23 18.46
N LEU A 241 10.16 -9.25 18.37
CA LEU A 241 9.39 -8.92 17.18
C LEU A 241 10.11 -7.95 16.23
N GLY A 242 11.31 -7.49 16.59
CA GLY A 242 12.10 -6.58 15.77
C GLY A 242 11.47 -5.18 15.60
N PHE A 243 10.65 -4.74 16.55
CA PHE A 243 10.20 -3.36 16.66
C PHE A 243 11.29 -2.47 17.26
N ARG A 244 11.20 -1.16 17.02
CA ARG A 244 12.13 -0.19 17.54
C ARG A 244 12.00 0.00 19.05
N ARG A 245 10.77 -0.07 19.57
CA ARG A 245 10.41 0.09 20.98
C ARG A 245 8.99 -0.41 21.26
N PRO A 246 8.62 -0.69 22.52
CA PRO A 246 7.21 -0.84 22.88
C PRO A 246 6.48 0.50 22.85
N ILE A 247 5.18 0.49 22.59
CA ILE A 247 4.32 1.64 22.86
C ILE A 247 4.29 1.86 24.37
N HIS A 248 4.68 3.05 24.83
CA HIS A 248 4.83 3.33 26.27
C HIS A 248 3.49 3.24 27.01
N ASN A 249 2.49 3.98 26.56
CA ASN A 249 1.17 4.00 27.18
C ASN A 249 0.28 2.87 26.63
N VAL A 250 -0.18 1.98 27.49
CA VAL A 250 -0.98 0.81 27.09
C VAL A 250 -2.35 1.19 26.51
N LEU A 251 -2.95 2.29 26.93
CA LEU A 251 -4.19 2.77 26.34
C LEU A 251 -3.96 3.35 24.93
N HIS A 252 -2.82 4.01 24.70
CA HIS A 252 -2.43 4.50 23.38
C HIS A 252 -2.27 3.35 22.37
N ALA A 253 -1.89 2.15 22.80
CA ALA A 253 -1.82 0.98 21.93
C ALA A 253 -3.18 0.69 21.25
N GLY A 254 -4.27 0.76 22.02
CA GLY A 254 -5.64 0.65 21.51
C GLY A 254 -6.07 1.87 20.68
N ASN A 255 -5.85 3.08 21.23
CA ASN A 255 -6.25 4.34 20.57
C ASN A 255 -5.51 4.61 19.24
N SER A 256 -4.36 3.99 19.02
CA SER A 256 -3.60 4.12 17.77
C SER A 256 -4.15 3.28 16.62
N ARG A 257 -5.05 2.33 16.90
CA ARG A 257 -5.73 1.53 15.87
C ARG A 257 -6.64 2.41 15.00
N GLY A 258 -6.72 2.08 13.74
CA GLY A 258 -7.41 2.89 12.74
C GLY A 258 -6.65 4.18 12.40
N LYS A 259 -6.16 4.91 13.40
CA LYS A 259 -5.36 6.13 13.17
C LYS A 259 -4.07 5.81 12.41
N LEU A 260 -3.35 4.77 12.78
CA LEU A 260 -2.13 4.38 12.07
C LEU A 260 -2.45 3.88 10.66
N GLU A 261 -3.50 3.07 10.51
CA GLU A 261 -3.96 2.56 9.22
C GLU A 261 -4.35 3.72 8.30
N SER A 262 -5.02 4.77 8.81
CA SER A 262 -5.35 5.97 8.02
C SER A 262 -4.11 6.77 7.59
N ILE A 263 -3.09 6.87 8.44
CA ILE A 263 -1.82 7.52 8.10
C ILE A 263 -1.10 6.76 6.99
N ILE A 264 -1.06 5.44 7.08
CA ILE A 264 -0.46 4.59 6.03
C ILE A 264 -1.24 4.77 4.72
N LEU A 265 -2.57 4.69 4.76
CA LEU A 265 -3.43 4.88 3.59
C LEU A 265 -3.27 6.28 2.98
N ALA A 266 -3.08 7.33 3.79
CA ALA A 266 -2.81 8.67 3.29
C ALA A 266 -1.48 8.74 2.51
N ALA A 267 -0.42 8.09 3.01
CA ALA A 267 0.84 7.98 2.29
C ALA A 267 0.69 7.18 0.97
N LEU A 268 -0.06 6.08 1.01
CA LEU A 268 -0.37 5.29 -0.19
C LEU A 268 -1.19 6.10 -1.20
N SER A 269 -2.09 6.97 -0.74
CA SER A 269 -2.88 7.86 -1.61
C SER A 269 -1.98 8.84 -2.37
N GLN A 270 -0.92 9.37 -1.76
CA GLN A 270 0.03 10.25 -2.46
C GLN A 270 0.77 9.48 -3.57
N VAL A 271 1.28 8.28 -3.27
CA VAL A 271 1.86 7.40 -4.30
C VAL A 271 0.88 7.18 -5.45
N MET A 272 -0.38 6.89 -5.16
CA MET A 272 -1.38 6.65 -6.20
C MET A 272 -1.71 7.92 -7.01
N ILE A 273 -1.65 9.10 -6.41
CA ILE A 273 -1.81 10.38 -7.12
C ILE A 273 -0.64 10.58 -8.10
N THR A 274 0.60 10.34 -7.69
CA THR A 274 1.77 10.35 -8.57
C THR A 274 1.57 9.37 -9.75
N LEU A 275 1.14 8.14 -9.48
CA LEU A 275 0.87 7.14 -10.52
C LEU A 275 -0.27 7.55 -11.45
N SER A 276 -1.32 8.18 -10.94
CA SER A 276 -2.47 8.65 -11.73
C SER A 276 -2.06 9.75 -12.71
N ARG A 277 -1.23 10.69 -12.26
CA ARG A 277 -0.69 11.76 -13.13
C ARG A 277 0.23 11.20 -14.21
N LEU A 278 1.13 10.29 -13.85
CA LEU A 278 1.97 9.59 -14.83
C LEU A 278 1.12 8.81 -15.84
N ALA A 279 0.07 8.13 -15.38
CA ALA A 279 -0.85 7.40 -16.26
C ALA A 279 -1.58 8.34 -17.22
N GLU A 280 -2.01 9.51 -16.74
CA GLU A 280 -2.67 10.53 -17.59
C GLU A 280 -1.74 11.04 -18.68
N ASP A 281 -0.50 11.43 -18.33
CA ASP A 281 0.49 11.86 -19.33
C ASP A 281 0.74 10.76 -20.37
N LEU A 282 0.91 9.50 -19.92
CA LEU A 282 1.15 8.39 -20.82
C LEU A 282 -0.05 8.08 -21.71
N MET A 283 -1.29 8.23 -21.22
CA MET A 283 -2.48 8.09 -22.04
C MET A 283 -2.49 9.14 -23.15
N LEU A 284 -2.25 10.41 -22.83
CA LEU A 284 -2.17 11.49 -23.83
C LEU A 284 -1.03 11.24 -24.83
N PHE A 285 0.16 10.91 -24.34
CA PHE A 285 1.35 10.81 -25.19
C PHE A 285 1.41 9.52 -26.03
N THR A 286 0.55 8.55 -25.76
CA THR A 286 0.41 7.32 -26.57
C THR A 286 -0.76 7.37 -27.54
N MET A 287 -1.59 8.43 -27.52
CA MET A 287 -2.63 8.65 -28.52
C MET A 287 -2.00 8.83 -29.92
N PRO A 288 -2.67 8.37 -31.00
CA PRO A 288 -2.16 8.52 -32.37
C PRO A 288 -1.85 9.97 -32.77
N GLU A 289 -2.55 10.95 -32.20
CA GLU A 289 -2.36 12.38 -32.45
C GLU A 289 -1.04 12.90 -31.89
N PHE A 290 -0.56 12.31 -30.77
CA PHE A 290 0.74 12.64 -30.20
C PHE A 290 1.81 11.64 -30.65
N ASP A 291 1.57 10.37 -30.46
CA ASP A 291 2.46 9.26 -30.83
C ASP A 291 3.90 9.42 -30.28
N TYR A 292 4.02 10.07 -29.10
CA TYR A 292 5.34 10.32 -28.48
C TYR A 292 5.95 9.05 -27.89
N PHE A 293 5.08 8.16 -27.37
CA PHE A 293 5.47 6.88 -26.78
C PHE A 293 4.64 5.73 -27.35
N GLY A 294 5.31 4.60 -27.59
CA GLY A 294 4.65 3.32 -27.83
C GLY A 294 4.62 2.49 -26.54
N LEU A 295 3.47 1.92 -26.20
CA LEU A 295 3.34 0.96 -25.11
C LEU A 295 3.80 -0.44 -25.56
N PRO A 296 4.30 -1.31 -24.66
CA PRO A 296 4.51 -2.73 -24.95
C PRO A 296 3.19 -3.38 -25.39
N SER A 297 3.23 -4.13 -26.47
CA SER A 297 2.01 -4.74 -27.03
C SER A 297 1.36 -5.77 -26.10
N ASP A 298 2.15 -6.44 -25.27
CA ASP A 298 1.70 -7.38 -24.23
C ASP A 298 1.11 -6.71 -22.99
N MET A 299 1.13 -5.38 -22.94
CA MET A 299 0.50 -4.57 -21.89
C MET A 299 -0.73 -3.78 -22.37
N CYS A 300 -1.16 -4.01 -23.59
CA CYS A 300 -2.37 -3.44 -24.18
C CYS A 300 -3.41 -4.52 -24.43
N THR A 301 -4.69 -4.15 -24.43
CA THR A 301 -5.76 -5.07 -24.87
C THR A 301 -6.31 -4.67 -26.23
N GLY A 302 -6.79 -5.64 -26.99
CA GLY A 302 -7.45 -5.40 -28.26
C GLY A 302 -8.95 -5.07 -28.10
N SER A 303 -9.58 -4.75 -29.23
CA SER A 303 -11.03 -4.62 -29.31
C SER A 303 -11.64 -5.84 -29.97
N SER A 304 -12.78 -6.31 -29.47
CA SER A 304 -13.52 -7.44 -30.09
C SER A 304 -14.12 -7.13 -31.46
N ILE A 305 -14.22 -5.84 -31.81
CA ILE A 305 -14.83 -5.37 -33.06
C ILE A 305 -13.90 -4.50 -33.93
N MET A 306 -12.86 -3.91 -33.33
CA MET A 306 -11.92 -3.01 -34.01
C MET A 306 -10.51 -3.63 -34.00
N PRO A 307 -10.10 -4.35 -35.07
CA PRO A 307 -8.85 -5.12 -35.06
C PRO A 307 -7.58 -4.28 -34.95
N GLN A 308 -7.64 -2.99 -35.28
CA GLN A 308 -6.52 -2.06 -35.23
C GLN A 308 -6.34 -1.39 -33.85
N LYS A 309 -7.29 -1.56 -32.93
CA LYS A 309 -7.32 -0.83 -31.66
C LYS A 309 -6.49 -1.50 -30.58
N ASN A 310 -5.57 -0.74 -30.00
CA ASN A 310 -4.80 -1.10 -28.82
C ASN A 310 -5.22 -0.20 -27.64
N ASN A 311 -5.74 -0.80 -26.57
CA ASN A 311 -6.26 -0.06 -25.41
C ASN A 311 -5.19 0.00 -24.32
N PRO A 312 -4.94 1.17 -23.71
CA PRO A 312 -4.02 1.30 -22.58
C PRO A 312 -4.70 1.00 -21.23
N ASP A 313 -5.40 -0.14 -21.10
CA ASP A 313 -6.25 -0.48 -19.95
C ASP A 313 -5.51 -0.40 -18.60
N VAL A 314 -4.21 -0.69 -18.60
CA VAL A 314 -3.37 -0.58 -17.40
C VAL A 314 -3.41 0.85 -16.86
N LEU A 315 -3.28 1.84 -17.73
CA LEU A 315 -3.26 3.27 -17.35
C LEU A 315 -4.63 3.72 -16.83
N GLU A 316 -5.70 3.30 -17.52
CA GLU A 316 -7.09 3.59 -17.08
C GLU A 316 -7.38 3.01 -15.69
N LEU A 317 -6.99 1.75 -15.47
CA LEU A 317 -7.19 1.10 -14.17
C LEU A 317 -6.36 1.72 -13.05
N VAL A 318 -5.15 2.21 -13.32
CA VAL A 318 -4.34 2.93 -12.33
C VAL A 318 -5.06 4.20 -11.88
N ARG A 319 -5.60 5.00 -12.81
CA ARG A 319 -6.41 6.19 -12.48
C ARG A 319 -7.62 5.85 -11.62
N ALA A 320 -8.39 4.83 -12.02
CA ALA A 320 -9.57 4.40 -11.29
C ALA A 320 -9.23 3.86 -9.87
N ARG A 321 -8.15 3.08 -9.75
CA ARG A 321 -7.67 2.55 -8.46
C ARG A 321 -7.18 3.64 -7.52
N THR A 322 -6.66 4.75 -8.03
CA THR A 322 -6.30 5.92 -7.22
C THR A 322 -7.49 6.42 -6.42
N SER A 323 -8.64 6.63 -7.05
CA SER A 323 -9.87 7.05 -6.36
C SER A 323 -10.31 6.04 -5.30
N ARG A 324 -10.14 4.73 -5.56
CA ARG A 324 -10.48 3.68 -4.58
C ARG A 324 -9.56 3.70 -3.36
N VAL A 325 -8.25 3.92 -3.54
CA VAL A 325 -7.31 4.02 -2.41
C VAL A 325 -7.58 5.26 -1.58
N MET A 326 -7.89 6.40 -2.22
CA MET A 326 -8.32 7.62 -1.52
C MET A 326 -9.61 7.39 -0.73
N ALA A 327 -10.59 6.68 -1.29
CA ALA A 327 -11.82 6.31 -0.59
C ALA A 327 -11.54 5.40 0.61
N CYS A 328 -10.57 4.47 0.54
CA CYS A 328 -10.14 3.67 1.68
C CYS A 328 -9.59 4.54 2.82
N THR A 329 -8.81 5.57 2.50
CA THR A 329 -8.30 6.54 3.48
C THR A 329 -9.44 7.24 4.20
N GLN A 330 -10.39 7.77 3.44
CA GLN A 330 -11.55 8.48 4.00
C GLN A 330 -12.42 7.55 4.84
N ALA A 331 -12.68 6.33 4.39
CA ALA A 331 -13.48 5.35 5.12
C ALA A 331 -12.90 5.06 6.51
N VAL A 332 -11.58 4.82 6.61
CA VAL A 332 -10.94 4.57 7.92
C VAL A 332 -11.00 5.81 8.81
N MET A 333 -10.76 7.01 8.27
CA MET A 333 -10.87 8.25 9.03
C MET A 333 -12.29 8.48 9.57
N ASP A 334 -13.30 8.19 8.76
CA ASP A 334 -14.71 8.32 9.16
C ASP A 334 -15.11 7.31 10.24
N ILE A 335 -14.60 6.08 10.17
CA ILE A 335 -14.85 5.06 11.20
C ILE A 335 -14.31 5.53 12.55
N ILE A 336 -13.10 6.09 12.61
CA ILE A 336 -12.43 6.36 13.88
C ILE A 336 -12.74 7.73 14.51
N LYS A 337 -13.23 8.70 13.75
CA LYS A 337 -13.33 10.12 14.17
C LYS A 337 -14.18 10.36 15.42
N GLY A 338 -15.15 9.51 15.69
CA GLY A 338 -16.09 9.68 16.82
C GLY A 338 -15.93 8.65 17.94
N LEU A 339 -14.92 7.77 17.87
CA LEU A 339 -14.77 6.70 18.84
C LEU A 339 -14.19 7.23 20.17
N PRO A 340 -14.73 6.78 21.32
CA PRO A 340 -14.11 7.05 22.61
C PRO A 340 -12.80 6.26 22.78
N SER A 341 -12.02 6.62 23.81
CA SER A 341 -10.80 5.90 24.17
C SER A 341 -11.05 4.43 24.51
N GLY A 342 -10.09 3.59 24.19
CA GLY A 342 -10.17 2.15 24.36
C GLY A 342 -10.61 1.43 23.07
N TYR A 343 -10.90 0.14 23.22
CA TYR A 343 -11.31 -0.67 22.07
C TYR A 343 -12.81 -0.51 21.79
N ASN A 344 -13.12 -0.27 20.52
CA ASN A 344 -14.48 -0.31 19.98
C ASN A 344 -14.51 -1.27 18.78
N ARG A 345 -15.58 -2.02 18.62
CA ARG A 345 -15.69 -3.02 17.56
C ARG A 345 -15.71 -2.41 16.16
N ASP A 346 -16.08 -1.14 16.04
CA ASP A 346 -15.99 -0.32 14.82
C ASP A 346 -14.61 -0.43 14.13
N LEU A 347 -13.53 -0.57 14.91
CA LEU A 347 -12.16 -0.73 14.42
C LEU A 347 -11.97 -2.00 13.58
N GLN A 348 -12.90 -2.97 13.64
CA GLN A 348 -12.90 -4.15 12.78
C GLN A 348 -13.10 -3.75 11.32
N GLU A 349 -14.00 -2.80 11.05
CA GLU A 349 -14.33 -2.33 9.71
C GLU A 349 -13.18 -1.55 9.04
N ALA A 350 -12.18 -1.08 9.80
CA ALA A 350 -10.99 -0.45 9.25
C ALA A 350 -10.02 -1.43 8.55
N LYS A 351 -10.14 -2.72 8.82
CA LYS A 351 -9.20 -3.76 8.31
C LYS A 351 -9.31 -3.95 6.80
N GLU A 352 -10.53 -4.08 6.27
CA GLU A 352 -10.75 -4.29 4.84
C GLU A 352 -10.19 -3.14 3.99
N PRO A 353 -10.58 -1.87 4.20
CA PRO A 353 -10.05 -0.76 3.42
C PRO A 353 -8.54 -0.62 3.56
N PHE A 354 -7.97 -0.89 4.73
CA PHE A 354 -6.53 -0.88 4.94
C PHE A 354 -5.79 -1.92 4.07
N MET A 355 -6.23 -3.17 4.10
CA MET A 355 -5.63 -4.24 3.31
C MET A 355 -5.84 -4.04 1.80
N LEU A 356 -7.00 -3.51 1.41
CA LEU A 356 -7.35 -3.21 0.03
C LEU A 356 -6.44 -2.11 -0.54
N GLY A 357 -6.26 -1.01 0.19
CA GLY A 357 -5.40 0.11 -0.22
C GLY A 357 -3.96 -0.34 -0.44
N LEU A 358 -3.39 -1.12 0.49
CA LEU A 358 -2.06 -1.72 0.34
C LEU A 358 -1.96 -2.61 -0.92
N THR A 359 -2.93 -3.49 -1.12
CA THR A 359 -2.92 -4.43 -2.24
C THR A 359 -2.99 -3.70 -3.59
N MET A 360 -3.87 -2.70 -3.70
CA MET A 360 -4.04 -1.92 -4.93
C MET A 360 -2.81 -1.08 -5.25
N THR A 361 -2.25 -0.39 -4.27
CA THR A 361 -1.07 0.46 -4.47
C THR A 361 0.13 -0.37 -4.93
N ARG A 362 0.42 -1.47 -4.25
CA ARG A 362 1.53 -2.36 -4.61
C ARG A 362 1.37 -2.96 -6.00
N ALA A 363 0.16 -3.42 -6.35
CA ALA A 363 -0.11 -3.93 -7.69
C ALA A 363 0.09 -2.85 -8.77
N SER A 364 -0.33 -1.60 -8.48
CA SER A 364 -0.17 -0.47 -9.40
C SER A 364 1.30 -0.08 -9.58
N LEU A 365 2.10 -0.04 -8.51
CA LEU A 365 3.54 0.24 -8.59
C LEU A 365 4.27 -0.78 -9.47
N ARG A 366 4.01 -2.08 -9.25
CA ARG A 366 4.66 -3.15 -10.03
C ARG A 366 4.32 -3.10 -11.52
N ILE A 367 3.03 -2.91 -11.84
CA ILE A 367 2.63 -2.87 -13.25
C ILE A 367 3.13 -1.62 -13.96
N MET A 368 3.15 -0.47 -13.27
CA MET A 368 3.70 0.77 -13.84
C MET A 368 5.21 0.69 -14.05
N ALA A 369 5.95 0.01 -13.17
CA ALA A 369 7.39 -0.22 -13.37
C ALA A 369 7.66 -1.04 -14.64
N LEU A 370 6.89 -2.11 -14.87
CA LEU A 370 6.98 -2.93 -16.08
C LEU A 370 6.64 -2.11 -17.35
N LEU A 371 5.58 -1.31 -17.27
CA LEU A 371 5.14 -0.46 -18.38
C LEU A 371 6.21 0.57 -18.75
N VAL A 372 6.75 1.30 -17.76
CA VAL A 372 7.79 2.32 -17.97
C VAL A 372 9.08 1.70 -18.50
N ALA A 373 9.48 0.52 -18.02
CA ALA A 373 10.65 -0.19 -18.53
C ALA A 373 10.54 -0.51 -20.04
N GLY A 374 9.34 -0.82 -20.51
CA GLY A 374 9.05 -1.19 -21.89
C GLY A 374 8.65 -0.04 -22.82
N LEU A 375 8.58 1.23 -22.34
CA LEU A 375 8.22 2.38 -23.16
C LEU A 375 9.18 2.57 -24.35
N LYS A 376 8.60 2.74 -25.53
CA LYS A 376 9.33 3.05 -26.76
C LYS A 376 9.16 4.54 -27.09
N VAL A 377 10.25 5.24 -27.33
CA VAL A 377 10.25 6.67 -27.65
C VAL A 377 10.19 6.87 -29.16
N ASN A 378 9.19 7.58 -29.66
CA ASN A 378 9.07 7.97 -31.07
C ASN A 378 9.67 9.37 -31.27
N ARG A 379 10.93 9.42 -31.68
CA ARG A 379 11.70 10.67 -31.85
C ARG A 379 11.13 11.55 -32.98
N GLU A 380 10.62 10.96 -34.05
CA GLU A 380 10.05 11.68 -35.17
C GLU A 380 8.74 12.40 -34.76
N ALA A 381 7.88 11.70 -34.03
CA ALA A 381 6.65 12.29 -33.52
C ALA A 381 6.92 13.44 -32.53
N LEU A 382 7.92 13.28 -31.66
CA LEU A 382 8.35 14.33 -30.75
C LEU A 382 8.83 15.59 -31.49
N GLN A 383 9.57 15.43 -32.61
CA GLN A 383 10.03 16.56 -33.43
C GLN A 383 8.88 17.26 -34.16
N ARG A 384 7.92 16.51 -34.69
CA ARG A 384 6.73 17.09 -35.35
C ARG A 384 5.92 18.02 -34.45
N GLY A 385 6.00 17.85 -33.13
CA GLY A 385 5.32 18.71 -32.14
C GLY A 385 5.89 20.14 -32.04
N PHE A 386 7.10 20.39 -32.57
CA PHE A 386 7.73 21.71 -32.49
C PHE A 386 7.26 22.61 -33.63
N THR A 387 6.73 23.78 -33.30
CA THR A 387 6.42 24.86 -34.19
C THR A 387 7.24 26.11 -33.83
N PRO A 388 7.42 27.08 -34.72
CA PRO A 388 8.15 28.31 -34.40
C PRO A 388 7.64 29.01 -33.14
N ALA A 389 6.34 28.97 -32.87
CA ALA A 389 5.75 29.57 -31.67
C ALA A 389 6.24 29.00 -30.35
N VAL A 390 6.67 27.74 -30.32
CA VAL A 390 7.21 27.08 -29.09
C VAL A 390 8.51 27.78 -28.63
N PHE A 391 9.25 28.42 -29.53
CA PHE A 391 10.51 29.11 -29.25
C PHE A 391 10.35 30.59 -28.93
N ALA A 392 9.14 31.15 -28.95
CA ALA A 392 8.91 32.58 -28.75
C ALA A 392 9.53 33.15 -27.47
N ALA A 393 9.43 32.40 -26.37
CA ALA A 393 10.06 32.78 -25.10
C ALA A 393 11.58 32.76 -25.19
N ASP A 394 12.16 31.77 -25.85
CA ASP A 394 13.61 31.65 -26.01
C ASP A 394 14.15 32.81 -26.87
N HIS A 395 13.43 33.23 -27.91
CA HIS A 395 13.75 34.41 -28.73
C HIS A 395 13.72 35.71 -27.90
N ALA A 396 12.63 35.94 -27.13
CA ALA A 396 12.53 37.11 -26.25
C ALA A 396 13.66 37.17 -25.24
N LEU A 397 13.99 36.04 -24.58
CA LEU A 397 15.10 35.93 -23.60
C LEU A 397 16.46 36.14 -24.27
N SER A 398 16.64 35.71 -25.52
CA SER A 398 17.86 36.02 -26.31
C SER A 398 18.04 37.50 -26.57
N MET A 399 16.95 38.26 -26.78
CA MET A 399 17.01 39.72 -26.89
C MET A 399 17.36 40.36 -25.54
N VAL A 400 16.80 39.86 -24.46
CA VAL A 400 17.14 40.31 -23.11
C VAL A 400 18.63 40.11 -22.82
N ALA A 401 19.20 38.98 -23.20
CA ALA A 401 20.65 38.70 -23.02
C ALA A 401 21.52 39.69 -23.83
N ARG A 402 20.97 40.38 -24.83
CA ARG A 402 21.61 41.44 -25.63
C ARG A 402 21.29 42.84 -25.13
N GLY A 403 20.63 42.99 -23.98
CA GLY A 403 20.38 44.26 -23.30
C GLY A 403 18.96 44.87 -23.53
N MET A 404 18.08 44.19 -24.25
CA MET A 404 16.69 44.68 -24.40
C MET A 404 15.87 44.43 -23.12
N PRO A 405 15.06 45.40 -22.64
CA PRO A 405 14.14 45.13 -21.52
C PRO A 405 13.16 44.02 -21.88
N PHE A 406 12.88 43.12 -20.88
CA PHE A 406 12.05 41.93 -21.13
C PHE A 406 10.67 42.23 -21.72
N ARG A 407 10.02 43.32 -21.26
CA ARG A 407 8.68 43.70 -21.78
C ARG A 407 8.73 44.13 -23.24
N ASP A 408 9.78 44.82 -23.65
CA ASP A 408 9.98 45.25 -25.01
C ASP A 408 10.27 44.07 -25.92
N ALA A 409 11.15 43.17 -25.49
CA ALA A 409 11.44 41.91 -26.15
C ALA A 409 10.18 41.02 -26.32
N TYR A 410 9.38 40.90 -25.26
CA TYR A 410 8.11 40.18 -25.30
C TYR A 410 7.12 40.78 -26.32
N HIS A 411 6.93 42.11 -26.29
CA HIS A 411 6.04 42.78 -27.22
C HIS A 411 6.55 42.71 -28.65
N TYR A 412 7.87 42.79 -28.84
CA TYR A 412 8.47 42.67 -30.17
C TYR A 412 8.19 41.30 -30.78
N VAL A 413 8.54 40.22 -30.07
CA VAL A 413 8.30 38.86 -30.56
C VAL A 413 6.80 38.58 -30.80
N LYS A 414 5.92 39.13 -29.95
CA LYS A 414 4.47 38.97 -30.12
C LYS A 414 3.94 39.66 -31.38
N LYS A 415 4.50 40.83 -31.75
CA LYS A 415 4.08 41.62 -32.91
C LYS A 415 4.70 41.13 -34.23
N HIS A 416 5.83 40.46 -34.18
CA HIS A 416 6.59 40.05 -35.35
C HIS A 416 6.85 38.53 -35.36
N PRO A 417 5.82 37.68 -35.24
CA PRO A 417 6.01 36.23 -35.14
C PRO A 417 6.72 35.61 -36.34
N ASP A 418 6.53 36.22 -37.54
CA ASP A 418 7.09 35.75 -38.81
C ASP A 418 8.60 36.03 -38.95
N GLU A 419 9.17 36.93 -38.14
CA GLU A 419 10.61 37.19 -38.12
C GLU A 419 11.41 36.09 -37.40
N PHE A 420 10.71 35.25 -36.63
CA PHE A 420 11.32 34.23 -35.80
C PHE A 420 11.00 32.85 -36.36
N GLY A 421 11.99 32.21 -36.96
CA GLY A 421 11.93 30.82 -37.39
C GLY A 421 12.01 29.84 -36.21
N GLY A 422 11.81 28.58 -36.51
CA GLY A 422 12.08 27.53 -35.57
C GLY A 422 13.57 27.45 -35.24
N LEU A 423 13.91 27.27 -33.95
CA LEU A 423 15.25 26.92 -33.53
C LEU A 423 15.40 25.39 -33.61
N ASP A 424 16.64 24.92 -33.66
CA ASP A 424 16.90 23.51 -33.42
C ASP A 424 16.49 23.12 -31.97
N PRO A 425 15.50 22.24 -31.80
CA PRO A 425 15.01 21.85 -30.48
C PRO A 425 16.12 21.30 -29.56
N ALA A 426 17.07 20.55 -30.11
CA ALA A 426 18.18 19.99 -29.32
C ALA A 426 19.09 21.11 -28.79
N ARG A 427 19.36 22.14 -29.61
CA ARG A 427 20.13 23.30 -29.18
C ARG A 427 19.35 24.13 -28.14
N ALA A 428 18.05 24.31 -28.33
CA ALA A 428 17.22 25.06 -27.37
C ALA A 428 17.22 24.46 -25.97
N ILE A 429 17.12 23.12 -25.84
CA ILE A 429 17.16 22.46 -24.54
C ILE A 429 18.60 22.44 -23.94
N ALA A 430 19.64 22.40 -24.77
CA ALA A 430 21.03 22.41 -24.32
C ALA A 430 21.48 23.75 -23.71
N LEU A 431 20.83 24.85 -24.09
CA LEU A 431 21.12 26.20 -23.55
C LEU A 431 20.56 26.41 -22.13
N LYS A 432 19.66 25.58 -21.66
CA LYS A 432 19.01 25.69 -20.34
C LYS A 432 19.82 24.96 -19.28
N THR A 433 20.92 25.58 -18.82
CA THR A 433 21.96 24.96 -17.98
C THR A 433 21.82 25.19 -16.49
N HIS A 434 20.89 26.05 -16.06
CA HIS A 434 20.68 26.29 -14.62
C HIS A 434 20.16 25.04 -13.92
N VAL A 435 20.35 24.96 -12.61
CA VAL A 435 19.97 23.78 -11.80
C VAL A 435 18.52 23.39 -12.05
N GLY A 436 18.29 22.11 -12.34
CA GLY A 436 16.98 21.55 -12.60
C GLY A 436 16.41 21.76 -14.00
N ALA A 437 17.03 22.58 -14.87
CA ALA A 437 16.63 22.72 -16.26
C ALA A 437 17.13 21.53 -17.13
N THR A 438 16.69 21.46 -18.38
CA THR A 438 16.94 20.33 -19.29
C THR A 438 18.41 19.90 -19.40
N ALA A 439 19.35 20.85 -19.38
CA ALA A 439 20.79 20.59 -19.37
C ALA A 439 21.45 20.70 -17.98
N GLY A 440 20.69 21.12 -16.98
CA GLY A 440 21.16 21.28 -15.58
C GLY A 440 20.64 20.21 -14.61
N LEU A 441 20.07 19.08 -15.11
CA LEU A 441 19.59 17.99 -14.30
C LEU A 441 20.77 17.16 -13.73
N ASP A 442 20.77 16.93 -12.41
CA ASP A 442 21.73 16.04 -11.73
C ASP A 442 21.13 14.63 -11.53
N PHE A 443 21.19 13.83 -12.58
CA PHE A 443 20.77 12.42 -12.51
C PHE A 443 21.66 11.57 -11.57
N ALA A 444 22.87 12.01 -11.27
CA ALA A 444 23.74 11.29 -10.34
C ALA A 444 23.26 11.48 -8.91
N ASP A 445 22.80 12.68 -8.56
CA ASP A 445 22.20 12.94 -7.26
C ASP A 445 20.91 12.14 -7.04
N MET A 446 20.01 12.15 -8.01
CA MET A 446 18.78 11.32 -7.97
C MET A 446 19.09 9.83 -7.74
N ALA A 447 20.14 9.31 -8.43
CA ALA A 447 20.57 7.92 -8.24
C ALA A 447 21.13 7.68 -6.83
N ARG A 448 21.87 8.64 -6.24
CA ARG A 448 22.37 8.54 -4.87
C ARG A 448 21.19 8.51 -3.87
N GLN A 449 20.17 9.34 -4.07
CA GLN A 449 18.98 9.35 -3.24
C GLN A 449 18.24 8.01 -3.31
N LEU A 450 17.97 7.48 -4.51
CA LEU A 450 17.36 6.15 -4.68
C LEU A 450 18.18 5.05 -4.00
N ALA A 451 19.50 5.10 -4.09
CA ALA A 451 20.39 4.12 -3.45
C ALA A 451 20.33 4.20 -1.92
N ALA A 452 20.29 5.41 -1.36
CA ALA A 452 20.15 5.63 0.07
C ALA A 452 18.83 5.06 0.63
N GLU A 453 17.73 5.28 -0.09
CA GLU A 453 16.43 4.75 0.30
C GLU A 453 16.35 3.21 0.16
N ARG A 454 16.99 2.62 -0.86
CA ARG A 454 17.16 1.16 -0.96
C ARG A 454 17.98 0.57 0.20
N ALA A 455 19.00 1.28 0.66
CA ALA A 455 19.79 0.87 1.82
C ALA A 455 18.94 0.86 3.11
N PHE A 456 18.06 1.86 3.30
CA PHE A 456 17.09 1.90 4.39
C PHE A 456 16.17 0.66 4.37
N VAL A 457 15.55 0.34 3.23
CA VAL A 457 14.68 -0.83 3.08
C VAL A 457 15.42 -2.11 3.40
N SER A 458 16.63 -2.26 2.85
CA SER A 458 17.48 -3.46 3.07
C SER A 458 17.85 -3.63 4.54
N ALA A 459 18.18 -2.54 5.24
CA ALA A 459 18.47 -2.56 6.67
C ALA A 459 17.23 -2.91 7.48
N GLY A 460 16.07 -2.32 7.14
CA GLY A 460 14.79 -2.61 7.79
C GLY A 460 14.40 -4.09 7.67
N LYS A 461 14.46 -4.63 6.44
CA LYS A 461 14.20 -6.07 6.18
C LYS A 461 15.16 -6.97 6.96
N ARG A 462 16.47 -6.69 6.89
CA ARG A 462 17.47 -7.49 7.64
C ARG A 462 17.20 -7.50 9.14
N ARG A 463 16.92 -6.32 9.74
CA ARG A 463 16.63 -6.22 11.17
C ARG A 463 15.39 -7.03 11.53
N PHE A 464 14.31 -6.83 10.80
CA PHE A 464 13.02 -7.49 11.05
C PHE A 464 13.14 -9.02 10.87
N PHE A 465 13.58 -9.46 9.69
CA PHE A 465 13.65 -10.90 9.39
C PHE A 465 14.63 -11.65 10.28
N LYS A 466 15.75 -11.02 10.67
CA LYS A 466 16.70 -11.61 11.62
C LYS A 466 16.08 -11.81 13.01
N ALA A 467 15.29 -10.84 13.50
CA ALA A 467 14.61 -10.94 14.79
C ALA A 467 13.60 -12.10 14.76
N ILE A 468 12.74 -12.15 13.73
CA ILE A 468 11.73 -13.20 13.59
C ILE A 468 12.37 -14.58 13.38
N SER A 469 13.42 -14.71 12.55
CA SER A 469 14.13 -15.98 12.36
C SER A 469 14.73 -16.50 13.66
N ARG A 470 15.27 -15.61 14.50
CA ARG A 470 15.80 -15.99 15.83
C ARG A 470 14.69 -16.45 16.77
N LEU A 471 13.55 -15.76 16.77
CA LEU A 471 12.38 -16.10 17.60
C LEU A 471 11.82 -17.47 17.21
N LEU A 472 11.56 -17.67 15.93
CA LEU A 472 10.93 -18.89 15.40
C LEU A 472 11.92 -20.07 15.27
N ARG A 473 13.24 -19.82 15.32
CA ARG A 473 14.33 -20.79 15.10
C ARG A 473 14.31 -21.43 13.72
N VAL A 474 13.71 -20.75 12.76
CA VAL A 474 13.70 -21.09 11.34
C VAL A 474 13.91 -19.84 10.51
N PRO A 475 14.42 -19.93 9.28
CA PRO A 475 14.53 -18.77 8.40
C PRO A 475 13.16 -18.10 8.18
N TYR A 476 13.15 -16.76 8.20
CA TYR A 476 11.98 -15.96 7.86
C TYR A 476 12.35 -14.96 6.73
N PRO A 477 11.50 -14.74 5.71
CA PRO A 477 10.19 -15.40 5.51
C PRO A 477 10.29 -16.92 5.32
N ILE A 478 9.29 -17.63 5.88
CA ILE A 478 9.22 -19.09 5.73
C ILE A 478 8.99 -19.40 4.24
N GLY A 479 9.78 -20.29 3.67
CA GLY A 479 9.59 -20.81 2.31
C GLY A 479 8.25 -21.57 2.15
N THR A 480 7.72 -21.58 0.94
CA THR A 480 6.51 -22.36 0.57
C THR A 480 6.79 -23.84 0.52
#